data_065c029bf01efbbb828c267f6af999cd
#
_entry.id   065c029bf01efbbb828c267f6af999cd
#
_cell.length_a   1.000
_cell.length_b   1.000
_cell.length_c   1.000
_cell.angle_alpha   90.00
_cell.angle_beta   90.00
_cell.angle_gamma   90.00
#
_symmetry.space_group_name_H-M   'P 1'
#
loop_
_entity.id
_entity.type
_entity.pdbx_description
1 polymer ?
#
loop_
_entity_poly.entity_id
_entity_poly.type
_entity_poly.pdbx_seq_one_letter_code
_entity_poly.pdbx_strand_id
1 'polypeptide(L)'
;WFADYVLPMGVSSERHDVASFETHSGRWIGFRQPVLRRHAELEGETVDRTYQTNPGEVWEEQEFWIDLSWRIDPDGLLGIREQFESRESPGEPLTIDEYYSMLFENSVPGLPEAAESEGISALEYMRRKGAFSIPGDQYEMHERPVAESDLAGATRDGTGVYRMPGTAGSHETLEEIDGHMPFIGDGSPAVDIDGEARLGFPTPSKKLEFYSETMRDWGWPEYAMPTFIRSQVHWEDLDFAAGERILVPTFRIPTLIHTRSGNSKWLNEISHRHPLWVHPSDAEELGIEENGLVRITTRIGHFVIGAWRTEGIRPGVVAASHHMGRWRLDEDKARSWGAGRASIDRDDEGRWRLRRASGQEPYESSDMDTDRIWWSDTGVHQNLTFPVQPDPVSGMHCWLQRVTVGPAEADDSYGDVVVDTDASHAVFEEWMRKTRPGPGPGGLRRPLWFARPVKPRATAYRYGG
;
A
#
# COMPACT_ATOMS: atom_id res chain seq x y z
N TRP A 1 -6.20 -18.46 0.44
CA TRP A 1 -7.16 -19.34 -0.21
C TRP A 1 -6.96 -19.39 -1.73
N PHE A 2 -6.59 -18.28 -2.36
CA PHE A 2 -6.19 -18.22 -3.77
C PHE A 2 -4.70 -18.49 -3.99
N ALA A 3 -3.92 -18.59 -2.93
CA ALA A 3 -2.48 -18.76 -3.04
C ALA A 3 -2.10 -20.23 -3.13
N ASP A 4 -1.22 -20.58 -4.06
CA ASP A 4 -0.59 -21.90 -4.14
C ASP A 4 0.41 -22.10 -3.01
N TYR A 5 1.08 -21.01 -2.60
CA TYR A 5 2.04 -20.98 -1.50
C TYR A 5 1.70 -19.86 -0.51
N VAL A 6 1.80 -20.16 0.76
CA VAL A 6 1.65 -19.20 1.85
C VAL A 6 2.97 -19.09 2.60
N LEU A 7 3.58 -17.92 2.57
CA LEU A 7 4.86 -17.64 3.19
C LEU A 7 4.63 -16.82 4.47
N PRO A 8 4.82 -17.40 5.66
CA PRO A 8 4.67 -16.65 6.89
C PRO A 8 5.79 -15.63 7.05
N MET A 9 5.42 -14.37 7.24
CA MET A 9 6.32 -13.25 7.46
C MET A 9 6.16 -12.68 8.86
N GLY A 10 7.29 -12.26 9.45
CA GLY A 10 7.34 -11.70 10.78
C GLY A 10 6.46 -10.47 10.97
N VAL A 11 5.69 -10.46 12.04
CA VAL A 11 5.03 -9.26 12.53
C VAL A 11 6.02 -8.39 13.30
N SER A 12 5.57 -7.24 13.75
CA SER A 12 6.43 -6.18 14.30
C SER A 12 7.49 -6.58 15.34
N SER A 13 7.23 -7.59 16.17
CA SER A 13 8.19 -8.07 17.19
C SER A 13 9.09 -9.20 16.70
N GLU A 14 8.87 -9.70 15.51
CA GLU A 14 9.53 -10.87 14.93
C GLU A 14 10.52 -10.51 13.82
N ARG A 15 10.63 -9.23 13.48
CA ARG A 15 11.53 -8.72 12.44
C ARG A 15 12.15 -7.37 12.81
N HIS A 16 13.26 -7.04 12.14
CA HIS A 16 13.73 -5.67 12.11
C HIS A 16 12.75 -4.79 11.32
N ASP A 17 12.68 -3.51 11.68
CA ASP A 17 11.88 -2.55 10.95
C ASP A 17 12.42 -1.14 11.16
N VAL A 18 12.26 -0.31 10.14
CA VAL A 18 12.68 1.08 10.15
C VAL A 18 11.47 1.98 9.93
N ALA A 19 11.26 2.93 10.81
CA ALA A 19 10.33 4.03 10.60
C ALA A 19 11.13 5.20 10.00
N SER A 20 11.02 5.38 8.70
CA SER A 20 11.76 6.40 7.97
C SER A 20 11.15 7.78 8.14
N PHE A 21 12.00 8.79 8.31
CA PHE A 21 11.60 10.20 8.32
C PHE A 21 10.99 10.65 6.98
N GLU A 22 11.28 9.95 5.89
CA GLU A 22 10.76 10.22 4.56
C GLU A 22 9.26 9.92 4.42
N THR A 23 8.73 9.06 5.27
CA THR A 23 7.34 8.60 5.21
C THR A 23 6.39 9.32 6.15
N HIS A 24 6.89 10.21 7.00
CA HIS A 24 6.11 10.98 7.97
C HIS A 24 6.75 12.34 8.27
N SER A 25 5.99 13.21 8.92
CA SER A 25 6.40 14.58 9.22
C SER A 25 7.44 14.74 10.34
N GLY A 26 7.95 13.66 10.89
CA GLY A 26 8.97 13.69 11.94
C GLY A 26 10.38 13.73 11.38
N ARG A 27 11.31 14.33 12.12
CA ARG A 27 12.75 14.30 11.84
C ARG A 27 13.44 13.07 12.45
N TRP A 28 12.68 12.03 12.77
CA TRP A 28 13.21 10.86 13.44
C TRP A 28 13.22 9.67 12.51
N ILE A 29 14.33 8.93 12.53
CA ILE A 29 14.37 7.56 12.08
C ILE A 29 14.34 6.64 13.30
N GLY A 30 13.43 5.68 13.29
CA GLY A 30 13.31 4.67 14.34
C GLY A 30 13.78 3.32 13.85
N PHE A 31 14.36 2.52 14.73
CA PHE A 31 14.79 1.16 14.44
C PHE A 31 14.26 0.20 15.49
N ARG A 32 13.58 -0.83 15.04
CA ARG A 32 13.08 -1.91 15.88
C ARG A 32 13.80 -3.20 15.55
N GLN A 33 14.12 -3.96 16.58
CA GLN A 33 14.79 -5.25 16.47
C GLN A 33 13.81 -6.38 16.80
N PRO A 34 13.97 -7.58 16.22
CA PRO A 34 13.17 -8.77 16.58
C PRO A 34 13.51 -9.19 18.02
N VAL A 35 12.47 -9.34 18.83
CA VAL A 35 12.61 -9.49 20.29
C VAL A 35 13.31 -10.79 20.66
N LEU A 36 12.89 -11.91 20.06
CA LEU A 36 13.46 -13.23 20.41
C LEU A 36 14.89 -13.37 19.89
N ARG A 37 15.18 -12.90 18.68
CA ARG A 37 16.56 -12.87 18.17
C ARG A 37 17.47 -12.04 19.08
N ARG A 38 17.01 -10.84 19.44
CA ARG A 38 17.82 -9.98 20.31
C ARG A 38 18.03 -10.57 21.70
N HIS A 39 17.04 -11.29 22.23
CA HIS A 39 17.19 -12.00 23.48
C HIS A 39 18.26 -13.11 23.37
N ALA A 40 18.18 -13.97 22.36
CA ALA A 40 19.16 -15.03 22.12
C ALA A 40 20.59 -14.48 21.96
N GLU A 41 20.76 -13.42 21.18
CA GLU A 41 22.05 -12.73 21.00
C GLU A 41 22.61 -12.19 22.34
N LEU A 42 21.72 -11.64 23.20
CA LEU A 42 22.15 -11.16 24.55
C LEU A 42 22.54 -12.29 25.50
N GLU A 43 21.97 -13.48 25.31
CA GLU A 43 22.36 -14.70 26.03
C GLU A 43 23.65 -15.34 25.43
N GLY A 44 24.20 -14.75 24.36
CA GLY A 44 25.43 -15.21 23.72
C GLY A 44 25.24 -16.25 22.62
N GLU A 45 24.04 -16.44 22.15
CA GLU A 45 23.77 -17.31 21.01
C GLU A 45 24.11 -16.62 19.67
N THR A 46 24.62 -17.40 18.72
CA THR A 46 24.80 -16.92 17.35
C THR A 46 23.53 -17.22 16.56
N VAL A 47 22.95 -16.18 15.96
CA VAL A 47 21.71 -16.29 15.17
C VAL A 47 21.99 -15.85 13.74
N ASP A 48 22.06 -16.80 12.81
CA ASP A 48 22.34 -16.51 11.40
C ASP A 48 21.11 -15.92 10.68
N ARG A 49 19.92 -16.43 11.02
CA ARG A 49 18.65 -15.98 10.42
C ARG A 49 17.61 -15.76 11.51
N THR A 50 16.85 -14.69 11.38
CA THR A 50 15.83 -14.30 12.37
C THR A 50 14.76 -15.37 12.58
N TYR A 51 14.39 -16.12 11.53
CA TYR A 51 13.42 -17.22 11.66
C TYR A 51 13.85 -18.34 12.60
N GLN A 52 15.14 -18.49 12.89
CA GLN A 52 15.63 -19.51 13.81
C GLN A 52 15.16 -19.29 15.25
N THR A 53 14.84 -18.05 15.58
CA THR A 53 14.34 -17.68 16.92
C THR A 53 12.82 -17.42 16.93
N ASN A 54 12.21 -17.22 15.79
CA ASN A 54 10.77 -17.00 15.70
C ASN A 54 9.99 -18.32 15.85
N PRO A 55 8.77 -18.29 16.39
CA PRO A 55 7.93 -19.47 16.43
C PRO A 55 7.53 -19.91 15.00
N GLY A 56 7.73 -21.20 14.71
CA GLY A 56 7.47 -21.74 13.38
C GLY A 56 8.50 -21.28 12.33
N GLU A 57 8.10 -21.26 11.07
CA GLU A 57 8.93 -20.84 9.93
C GLU A 57 8.64 -19.39 9.55
N VAL A 58 8.63 -18.49 10.52
CA VAL A 58 8.30 -17.08 10.30
C VAL A 58 9.56 -16.30 9.94
N TRP A 59 9.64 -15.91 8.67
CA TRP A 59 10.79 -15.20 8.10
C TRP A 59 10.75 -13.70 8.37
N GLU A 60 11.92 -13.12 8.46
CA GLU A 60 12.12 -11.70 8.26
C GLU A 60 12.08 -11.38 6.76
N GLU A 61 11.37 -10.35 6.37
CA GLU A 61 11.09 -10.03 4.96
C GLU A 61 12.38 -9.79 4.16
N GLN A 62 13.31 -9.03 4.70
CA GLN A 62 14.57 -8.73 4.04
C GLN A 62 15.44 -9.98 3.87
N GLU A 63 15.56 -10.79 4.90
CA GLU A 63 16.30 -12.07 4.84
C GLU A 63 15.68 -13.03 3.83
N PHE A 64 14.34 -13.05 3.74
CA PHE A 64 13.64 -13.86 2.75
C PHE A 64 13.99 -13.45 1.32
N TRP A 65 13.97 -12.15 1.01
CA TRP A 65 14.29 -11.67 -0.33
C TRP A 65 15.75 -11.87 -0.69
N ILE A 66 16.67 -11.71 0.26
CA ILE A 66 18.09 -12.01 0.08
C ILE A 66 18.27 -13.50 -0.28
N ASP A 67 17.71 -14.40 0.54
CA ASP A 67 17.83 -15.85 0.32
C ASP A 67 17.18 -16.28 -1.00
N LEU A 68 16.01 -15.75 -1.31
CA LEU A 68 15.29 -16.04 -2.57
C LEU A 68 16.09 -15.58 -3.79
N SER A 69 16.74 -14.41 -3.73
CA SER A 69 17.55 -13.90 -4.86
C SER A 69 18.69 -14.85 -5.21
N TRP A 70 19.33 -15.45 -4.22
CA TRP A 70 20.40 -16.43 -4.40
C TRP A 70 19.88 -17.78 -4.90
N ARG A 71 18.67 -18.17 -4.53
CA ARG A 71 18.03 -19.41 -5.04
C ARG A 71 17.56 -19.28 -6.47
N ILE A 72 17.09 -18.11 -6.88
CA ILE A 72 16.64 -17.83 -8.26
C ILE A 72 17.84 -17.70 -9.20
N ASP A 73 18.94 -17.14 -8.72
CA ASP A 73 20.13 -16.81 -9.50
C ASP A 73 21.39 -17.43 -8.87
N PRO A 74 21.47 -18.79 -8.78
CA PRO A 74 22.53 -19.47 -8.03
C PRO A 74 23.92 -19.25 -8.62
N ASP A 75 24.02 -19.01 -9.91
CA ASP A 75 25.27 -18.80 -10.65
C ASP A 75 25.52 -17.32 -11.03
N GLY A 76 24.62 -16.43 -10.66
CA GLY A 76 24.72 -14.98 -10.91
C GLY A 76 24.48 -14.56 -12.37
N LEU A 77 23.99 -15.46 -13.22
CA LEU A 77 23.80 -15.17 -14.65
C LEU A 77 22.63 -14.20 -14.91
N LEU A 78 21.67 -14.15 -14.03
CA LEU A 78 20.52 -13.23 -14.14
C LEU A 78 20.85 -11.82 -13.65
N GLY A 79 21.95 -11.65 -12.90
CA GLY A 79 22.32 -10.37 -12.30
C GLY A 79 21.44 -9.95 -11.12
N ILE A 80 20.68 -10.90 -10.56
CA ILE A 80 19.78 -10.66 -9.43
C ILE A 80 20.54 -10.73 -8.12
N ARG A 81 21.27 -11.84 -7.90
CA ARG A 81 21.95 -12.07 -6.62
C ARG A 81 23.05 -11.06 -6.34
N GLU A 82 23.69 -10.47 -7.35
CA GLU A 82 24.76 -9.48 -7.15
C GLU A 82 24.26 -8.22 -6.39
N GLN A 83 22.95 -7.97 -6.43
CA GLN A 83 22.34 -6.87 -5.66
C GLN A 83 22.26 -7.19 -4.16
N PHE A 84 22.38 -8.47 -3.80
CA PHE A 84 22.26 -9.01 -2.46
C PHE A 84 23.50 -9.83 -2.07
N GLU A 85 24.64 -9.46 -2.63
CA GLU A 85 25.94 -10.08 -2.30
C GLU A 85 26.62 -9.31 -1.17
N SER A 86 27.19 -10.06 -0.23
CA SER A 86 27.96 -9.48 0.87
C SER A 86 29.18 -8.72 0.34
N ARG A 87 29.41 -7.54 0.88
CA ARG A 87 30.63 -6.76 0.60
C ARG A 87 31.81 -7.22 1.45
N GLU A 88 31.52 -7.77 2.63
CA GLU A 88 32.51 -8.28 3.57
C GLU A 88 33.00 -9.69 3.15
N SER A 89 32.11 -10.48 2.57
CA SER A 89 32.37 -11.86 2.12
C SER A 89 31.90 -12.07 0.69
N PRO A 90 32.65 -11.59 -0.33
CA PRO A 90 32.26 -11.76 -1.73
C PRO A 90 32.01 -13.24 -2.09
N GLY A 91 30.93 -13.50 -2.79
CA GLY A 91 30.46 -14.85 -3.10
C GLY A 91 29.45 -15.41 -2.11
N GLU A 92 29.15 -14.70 -1.03
CA GLU A 92 28.14 -15.08 -0.04
C GLU A 92 26.96 -14.11 -0.05
N PRO A 93 25.75 -14.53 0.39
CA PRO A 93 24.61 -13.65 0.50
C PRO A 93 24.82 -12.55 1.56
N LEU A 94 24.27 -11.38 1.29
CA LEU A 94 24.23 -10.27 2.22
C LEU A 94 23.58 -10.69 3.55
N THR A 95 24.22 -10.34 4.66
CA THR A 95 23.61 -10.55 5.98
C THR A 95 22.64 -9.41 6.32
N ILE A 96 21.73 -9.66 7.25
CA ILE A 96 20.79 -8.63 7.70
C ILE A 96 21.52 -7.46 8.40
N ASP A 97 22.62 -7.73 9.03
CA ASP A 97 23.46 -6.72 9.67
C ASP A 97 24.15 -5.82 8.67
N GLU A 98 24.72 -6.40 7.60
CA GLU A 98 25.26 -5.61 6.49
C GLU A 98 24.18 -4.78 5.80
N TYR A 99 22.98 -5.35 5.61
CA TYR A 99 21.84 -4.62 5.01
C TYR A 99 21.52 -3.36 5.80
N TYR A 100 21.34 -3.47 7.12
CA TYR A 100 21.04 -2.30 7.95
C TYR A 100 22.24 -1.39 8.18
N SER A 101 23.47 -1.91 8.21
CA SER A 101 24.67 -1.07 8.22
C SER A 101 24.72 -0.18 6.98
N MET A 102 24.57 -0.76 5.81
CA MET A 102 24.54 -0.01 4.56
C MET A 102 23.41 1.04 4.51
N LEU A 103 22.23 0.68 5.00
CA LEU A 103 21.10 1.60 5.07
C LEU A 103 21.41 2.79 5.98
N PHE A 104 21.91 2.55 7.18
CA PHE A 104 22.17 3.61 8.14
C PHE A 104 23.37 4.48 7.76
N GLU A 105 24.40 3.91 7.16
CA GLU A 105 25.59 4.63 6.73
C GLU A 105 25.34 5.50 5.48
N ASN A 106 24.51 5.03 4.55
CA ASN A 106 24.36 5.71 3.27
C ASN A 106 23.08 6.56 3.15
N SER A 107 22.08 6.31 4.01
CA SER A 107 20.75 6.93 3.83
C SER A 107 20.30 7.81 4.99
N VAL A 108 21.05 7.87 6.08
CA VAL A 108 20.65 8.65 7.27
C VAL A 108 21.64 9.76 7.56
N PRO A 109 21.34 11.00 7.11
CA PRO A 109 22.24 12.14 7.29
C PRO A 109 22.58 12.39 8.77
N GLY A 110 23.88 12.52 9.09
CA GLY A 110 24.37 12.83 10.41
C GLY A 110 24.46 11.64 11.38
N LEU A 111 23.89 10.49 11.03
CA LEU A 111 23.97 9.30 11.89
C LEU A 111 25.38 8.69 11.92
N PRO A 112 26.09 8.50 10.78
CA PRO A 112 27.47 7.99 10.83
C PRO A 112 28.38 8.83 11.71
N GLU A 113 28.32 10.15 11.58
CA GLU A 113 29.15 11.09 12.37
C GLU A 113 28.79 11.03 13.87
N ALA A 114 27.50 10.92 14.19
CA ALA A 114 27.06 10.77 15.57
C ALA A 114 27.55 9.45 16.20
N ALA A 115 27.50 8.36 15.45
CA ALA A 115 27.98 7.05 15.87
C ALA A 115 29.50 7.05 16.04
N GLU A 116 30.26 7.63 15.10
CA GLU A 116 31.70 7.78 15.18
C GLU A 116 32.14 8.58 16.42
N SER A 117 31.39 9.62 16.78
CA SER A 117 31.68 10.41 18.00
C SER A 117 31.53 9.60 19.29
N GLU A 118 30.72 8.53 19.27
CA GLU A 118 30.60 7.57 20.38
C GLU A 118 31.54 6.35 20.23
N GLY A 119 32.33 6.27 19.16
CA GLY A 119 33.27 5.17 18.89
C GLY A 119 32.55 3.86 18.48
N ILE A 120 31.41 3.91 17.90
CA ILE A 120 30.60 2.75 17.49
C ILE A 120 30.12 2.90 16.03
N SER A 121 29.64 1.80 15.43
CA SER A 121 29.02 1.85 14.10
C SER A 121 27.62 2.46 14.13
N ALA A 122 27.14 2.91 12.95
CA ALA A 122 25.78 3.43 12.81
C ALA A 122 24.72 2.39 13.19
N LEU A 123 24.92 1.12 12.82
CA LEU A 123 24.02 0.02 13.21
C LEU A 123 24.01 -0.17 14.75
N GLU A 124 25.20 -0.17 15.39
CA GLU A 124 25.26 -0.33 16.84
C GLU A 124 24.65 0.87 17.56
N TYR A 125 24.82 2.08 17.02
CA TYR A 125 24.14 3.28 17.54
C TYR A 125 22.63 3.07 17.55
N MET A 126 22.05 2.65 16.40
CA MET A 126 20.62 2.42 16.27
C MET A 126 20.14 1.25 17.13
N ARG A 127 20.94 0.20 17.29
CA ARG A 127 20.63 -0.90 18.22
C ARG A 127 20.54 -0.48 19.67
N ARG A 128 21.37 0.46 20.09
CA ARG A 128 21.39 0.97 21.48
C ARG A 128 20.33 2.03 21.73
N LYS A 129 20.16 2.96 20.80
CA LYS A 129 19.29 4.14 20.99
C LYS A 129 17.84 3.89 20.49
N GLY A 130 17.66 3.03 19.49
CA GLY A 130 16.37 2.74 18.87
C GLY A 130 15.82 3.85 17.97
N ALA A 131 16.39 5.05 18.04
CA ALA A 131 15.98 6.17 17.20
C ALA A 131 17.12 7.21 17.07
N PHE A 132 17.08 7.95 15.96
CA PHE A 132 17.99 9.06 15.69
C PHE A 132 17.21 10.26 15.17
N SER A 133 17.57 11.47 15.64
CA SER A 133 17.00 12.73 15.12
C SER A 133 17.84 13.24 13.98
N ILE A 134 17.26 13.28 12.78
CA ILE A 134 17.94 13.80 11.60
C ILE A 134 18.21 15.30 11.78
N PRO A 135 19.46 15.75 11.60
CA PRO A 135 19.79 17.15 11.70
C PRO A 135 19.23 17.97 10.54
N GLY A 136 18.92 19.23 10.80
CA GLY A 136 18.39 20.15 9.79
C GLY A 136 16.91 20.01 9.53
N ASP A 137 16.40 20.83 8.60
CA ASP A 137 15.04 20.78 8.13
C ASP A 137 14.94 19.99 6.82
N GLN A 138 14.29 18.83 6.87
CA GLN A 138 14.12 17.98 5.71
C GLN A 138 13.00 18.45 4.78
N TYR A 139 12.08 19.29 5.27
CA TYR A 139 11.01 19.84 4.45
C TYR A 139 11.48 20.99 3.52
N GLU A 140 12.59 21.62 3.88
CA GLU A 140 13.18 22.72 3.12
C GLU A 140 14.35 22.25 2.22
N MET A 141 14.40 20.96 1.88
CA MET A 141 15.45 20.44 0.99
C MET A 141 15.54 21.20 -0.34
N HIS A 142 14.41 21.67 -0.85
CA HIS A 142 14.35 22.47 -2.07
C HIS A 142 15.08 23.83 -1.94
N GLU A 143 15.28 24.32 -0.73
CA GLU A 143 15.99 25.58 -0.45
C GLU A 143 17.50 25.41 -0.27
N ARG A 144 17.99 24.17 -0.24
CA ARG A 144 19.41 23.92 -0.07
C ARG A 144 20.24 24.55 -1.18
N PRO A 145 21.31 25.30 -0.83
CA PRO A 145 22.26 25.80 -1.82
C PRO A 145 22.94 24.64 -2.54
N VAL A 146 23.19 24.80 -3.83
CA VAL A 146 23.97 23.86 -4.63
C VAL A 146 25.35 24.42 -4.83
N ALA A 147 26.39 23.60 -4.57
CA ALA A 147 27.77 24.03 -4.68
C ALA A 147 28.15 24.30 -6.13
N GLU A 148 29.06 25.26 -6.36
CA GLU A 148 29.55 25.58 -7.71
C GLU A 148 30.16 24.38 -8.44
N SER A 149 30.79 23.45 -7.67
CA SER A 149 31.31 22.19 -8.21
C SER A 149 30.24 21.34 -8.86
N ASP A 150 29.03 21.33 -8.29
CA ASP A 150 27.89 20.50 -8.75
C ASP A 150 27.16 21.16 -9.94
N LEU A 151 27.48 22.44 -10.21
CA LEU A 151 27.01 23.18 -11.37
C LEU A 151 28.04 23.14 -12.55
N ALA A 152 29.17 22.47 -12.35
CA ALA A 152 30.19 22.39 -13.38
C ALA A 152 29.67 21.79 -14.67
N GLY A 153 29.72 22.56 -15.76
CA GLY A 153 29.18 22.16 -17.06
C GLY A 153 27.66 22.42 -17.26
N ALA A 154 26.95 22.85 -16.24
CA ALA A 154 25.56 23.24 -16.38
C ALA A 154 25.40 24.61 -17.02
N THR A 155 24.35 24.83 -17.79
CA THR A 155 23.96 26.13 -18.33
C THR A 155 22.61 26.55 -17.76
N ARG A 156 22.51 27.80 -17.31
CA ARG A 156 21.26 28.38 -16.83
C ARG A 156 20.37 28.76 -18.01
N ASP A 157 19.16 28.22 -18.06
CA ASP A 157 18.18 28.57 -19.08
C ASP A 157 17.41 29.87 -18.77
N GLY A 158 16.53 30.26 -19.69
CA GLY A 158 15.73 31.49 -19.54
C GLY A 158 14.72 31.46 -18.40
N THR A 159 14.44 30.28 -17.83
CA THR A 159 13.53 30.09 -16.68
C THR A 159 14.28 30.08 -15.34
N GLY A 160 15.60 30.09 -15.38
CA GLY A 160 16.47 30.04 -14.22
C GLY A 160 16.91 28.61 -13.85
N VAL A 161 16.53 27.60 -14.60
CA VAL A 161 16.93 26.20 -14.32
C VAL A 161 18.33 25.96 -14.88
N TYR A 162 19.18 25.33 -14.08
CA TYR A 162 20.52 24.89 -14.53
C TYR A 162 20.38 23.51 -15.19
N ARG A 163 20.78 23.41 -16.45
CA ARG A 163 20.67 22.19 -17.25
C ARG A 163 22.05 21.66 -17.60
N MET A 164 22.23 20.36 -17.37
CA MET A 164 23.43 19.65 -17.79
C MET A 164 23.40 19.38 -19.30
N PRO A 165 24.55 19.38 -20.00
CA PRO A 165 24.61 18.97 -21.40
C PRO A 165 24.07 17.55 -21.59
N GLY A 166 23.17 17.35 -22.54
CA GLY A 166 22.51 16.05 -22.77
C GLY A 166 21.26 15.79 -21.93
N THR A 167 20.96 16.61 -20.92
CA THR A 167 19.66 16.63 -20.28
C THR A 167 18.78 17.62 -21.02
N ALA A 168 18.19 17.19 -22.12
CA ALA A 168 17.16 18.01 -22.77
C ALA A 168 15.97 18.04 -21.82
N GLY A 169 15.41 19.22 -21.61
CA GLY A 169 14.15 19.37 -20.86
C GLY A 169 12.95 18.76 -21.55
N SER A 170 13.17 17.80 -22.42
CA SER A 170 12.19 16.98 -23.11
C SER A 170 12.46 15.52 -22.80
N HIS A 171 11.40 14.82 -22.60
CA HIS A 171 11.26 13.43 -22.23
C HIS A 171 11.98 12.38 -23.13
N GLU A 172 12.79 12.80 -24.09
CA GLU A 172 13.30 11.92 -25.15
C GLU A 172 14.66 11.27 -24.87
N THR A 173 15.39 11.65 -23.81
CA THR A 173 16.80 11.27 -23.66
C THR A 173 17.12 10.28 -22.55
N LEU A 174 16.13 9.59 -21.98
CA LEU A 174 16.36 8.62 -20.90
C LEU A 174 16.84 7.24 -21.34
N GLU A 175 17.03 6.98 -22.63
CA GLU A 175 17.53 5.69 -23.10
C GLU A 175 19.06 5.54 -22.98
N GLU A 176 19.81 6.61 -22.74
CA GLU A 176 21.29 6.60 -22.84
C GLU A 176 22.04 6.97 -21.55
N ILE A 177 21.39 7.14 -20.41
CA ILE A 177 22.14 7.43 -19.17
C ILE A 177 22.61 6.13 -18.56
N ASP A 178 23.88 5.84 -18.81
CA ASP A 178 24.62 4.70 -18.32
C ASP A 178 24.58 4.61 -16.77
N GLY A 179 23.76 3.67 -16.25
CA GLY A 179 23.88 3.10 -14.90
C GLY A 179 23.65 3.98 -13.69
N HIS A 180 23.50 5.30 -13.82
CA HIS A 180 23.20 6.18 -12.71
C HIS A 180 21.73 6.56 -12.69
N MET A 181 21.09 6.42 -11.53
CA MET A 181 19.75 6.93 -11.32
C MET A 181 19.71 8.41 -11.67
N PRO A 182 18.97 8.84 -12.70
CA PRO A 182 18.65 10.24 -12.79
C PRO A 182 17.86 10.60 -11.52
N PHE A 183 18.23 11.70 -10.89
CA PHE A 183 17.41 12.28 -9.84
C PHE A 183 15.95 12.34 -10.32
N ILE A 184 15.02 12.19 -9.38
CA ILE A 184 13.61 12.45 -9.66
C ILE A 184 13.54 13.86 -10.27
N GLY A 185 13.28 13.93 -11.57
CA GLY A 185 13.41 15.15 -12.35
C GLY A 185 14.22 14.91 -13.63
N ASP A 186 14.41 15.95 -14.41
CA ASP A 186 15.09 15.93 -15.70
C ASP A 186 16.64 15.98 -15.61
N GLY A 187 17.20 15.63 -14.46
CA GLY A 187 18.65 15.68 -14.22
C GLY A 187 19.20 17.09 -14.01
N SER A 188 18.37 18.11 -13.90
CA SER A 188 18.82 19.49 -13.65
C SER A 188 19.30 19.63 -12.21
N PRO A 189 20.55 20.06 -11.97
CA PRO A 189 21.13 20.10 -10.63
C PRO A 189 20.53 21.20 -9.74
N ALA A 190 20.07 22.32 -10.31
CA ALA A 190 19.65 23.47 -9.53
C ALA A 190 18.67 24.38 -10.28
N VAL A 191 18.11 25.34 -9.55
CA VAL A 191 17.37 26.48 -10.07
C VAL A 191 17.85 27.75 -9.38
N ASP A 192 17.94 28.86 -10.14
CA ASP A 192 18.21 30.18 -9.59
C ASP A 192 16.98 30.73 -8.88
N ILE A 193 17.13 31.02 -7.62
CA ILE A 193 16.14 31.72 -6.78
C ILE A 193 16.83 32.93 -6.18
N ASP A 194 16.40 34.11 -6.59
CA ASP A 194 16.92 35.38 -6.11
C ASP A 194 18.46 35.53 -6.27
N GLY A 195 19.04 34.91 -7.31
CA GLY A 195 20.46 34.96 -7.59
C GLY A 195 21.28 33.86 -6.93
N GLU A 196 20.67 32.93 -6.23
CA GLU A 196 21.33 31.79 -5.62
C GLU A 196 20.89 30.50 -6.30
N ALA A 197 21.85 29.60 -6.56
CA ALA A 197 21.54 28.25 -7.06
C ALA A 197 21.06 27.37 -5.92
N ARG A 198 19.81 26.95 -6.01
CA ARG A 198 19.16 26.09 -5.02
C ARG A 198 18.73 24.76 -5.64
N LEU A 199 18.63 23.72 -4.83
CA LEU A 199 18.25 22.37 -5.29
C LEU A 199 16.90 22.35 -6.01
N GLY A 200 15.91 23.09 -5.50
CA GLY A 200 14.58 23.16 -6.07
C GLY A 200 13.76 21.87 -5.91
N PHE A 201 12.52 21.91 -6.35
CA PHE A 201 11.61 20.76 -6.34
C PHE A 201 11.94 19.76 -7.46
N PRO A 202 11.54 18.48 -7.33
CA PRO A 202 11.70 17.48 -8.39
C PRO A 202 10.64 17.65 -9.51
N THR A 203 10.59 18.81 -10.10
CA THR A 203 9.70 19.20 -11.21
C THR A 203 10.55 19.75 -12.37
N PRO A 204 10.04 19.78 -13.61
CA PRO A 204 10.74 20.35 -14.75
C PRO A 204 11.22 21.79 -14.56
N SER A 205 10.43 22.62 -13.89
CA SER A 205 10.80 24.00 -13.53
C SER A 205 11.64 24.09 -12.25
N LYS A 206 11.82 22.99 -11.53
CA LYS A 206 12.39 22.93 -10.18
C LYS A 206 11.70 23.84 -9.15
N LYS A 207 10.51 24.28 -9.47
CA LYS A 207 9.62 25.08 -8.62
C LYS A 207 8.33 24.32 -8.38
N LEU A 208 7.53 24.76 -7.43
CA LEU A 208 6.17 24.24 -7.26
C LEU A 208 5.34 24.61 -8.51
N GLU A 209 4.82 23.60 -9.19
CA GLU A 209 4.09 23.78 -10.45
C GLU A 209 2.58 23.72 -10.21
N PHE A 210 1.88 24.75 -10.65
CA PHE A 210 0.41 24.82 -10.74
C PHE A 210 -0.12 24.58 -12.15
N TYR A 211 0.78 24.41 -13.12
CA TYR A 211 0.47 24.03 -14.49
C TYR A 211 1.34 22.84 -14.90
N SER A 212 0.72 21.74 -15.28
CA SER A 212 1.42 20.54 -15.70
C SER A 212 1.54 20.48 -17.23
N GLU A 213 2.73 20.75 -17.73
CA GLU A 213 3.03 20.55 -19.15
C GLU A 213 2.88 19.09 -19.55
N THR A 214 3.25 18.17 -18.66
CA THR A 214 3.09 16.72 -18.85
C THR A 214 1.64 16.34 -19.15
N MET A 215 0.68 16.88 -18.39
CA MET A 215 -0.75 16.60 -18.63
C MET A 215 -1.22 17.16 -19.98
N ARG A 216 -0.77 18.35 -20.35
CA ARG A 216 -1.04 18.93 -21.66
C ARG A 216 -0.52 18.03 -22.80
N ASP A 217 0.73 17.63 -22.68
CA ASP A 217 1.43 16.84 -23.71
C ASP A 217 0.86 15.43 -23.83
N TRP A 218 0.28 14.90 -22.75
CA TRP A 218 -0.44 13.63 -22.74
C TRP A 218 -1.87 13.72 -23.33
N GLY A 219 -2.26 14.89 -23.83
CA GLY A 219 -3.59 15.08 -24.42
C GLY A 219 -4.70 15.28 -23.39
N TRP A 220 -4.37 15.79 -22.21
CA TRP A 220 -5.30 16.14 -21.13
C TRP A 220 -5.15 17.62 -20.71
N PRO A 221 -5.23 18.58 -21.65
CA PRO A 221 -4.99 19.99 -21.34
C PRO A 221 -5.97 20.56 -20.32
N GLU A 222 -7.19 20.02 -20.23
CA GLU A 222 -8.21 20.40 -19.26
C GLU A 222 -7.82 20.09 -17.82
N TYR A 223 -6.84 19.18 -17.62
CA TYR A 223 -6.33 18.80 -16.31
C TYR A 223 -4.92 19.36 -16.03
N ALA A 224 -4.38 20.17 -16.94
CA ALA A 224 -3.06 20.76 -16.77
C ALA A 224 -2.98 21.74 -15.60
N MET A 225 -4.10 22.33 -15.22
CA MET A 225 -4.20 23.16 -14.01
C MET A 225 -5.07 22.48 -12.97
N PRO A 226 -4.71 22.51 -11.66
CA PRO A 226 -5.57 22.07 -10.59
C PRO A 226 -6.89 22.84 -10.60
N THR A 227 -7.98 22.14 -10.85
CA THR A 227 -9.34 22.70 -10.86
C THR A 227 -10.27 21.75 -10.12
N PHE A 228 -11.46 22.23 -9.76
CA PHE A 228 -12.49 21.36 -9.27
C PHE A 228 -12.93 20.41 -10.38
N ILE A 229 -12.79 19.12 -10.14
CA ILE A 229 -13.32 18.06 -10.99
C ILE A 229 -14.40 17.35 -10.19
N ARG A 230 -15.60 17.28 -10.76
CA ARG A 230 -16.69 16.56 -10.11
C ARG A 230 -16.35 15.09 -9.99
N SER A 231 -16.38 14.58 -8.77
CA SER A 231 -16.17 13.16 -8.52
C SER A 231 -17.24 12.31 -9.21
N GLN A 232 -16.88 11.12 -9.66
CA GLN A 232 -17.82 10.13 -10.19
C GLN A 232 -18.87 9.68 -9.16
N VAL A 233 -18.58 9.86 -7.88
CA VAL A 233 -19.53 9.68 -6.78
C VAL A 233 -19.72 11.04 -6.13
N HIS A 234 -20.80 11.70 -6.45
CA HIS A 234 -21.10 13.05 -5.99
C HIS A 234 -22.52 13.14 -5.44
N TRP A 235 -22.70 13.84 -4.34
CA TRP A 235 -23.96 13.91 -3.60
C TRP A 235 -25.13 14.50 -4.44
N GLU A 236 -24.85 15.40 -5.38
CA GLU A 236 -25.85 15.98 -6.27
C GLU A 236 -26.38 15.00 -7.32
N ASP A 237 -25.69 13.87 -7.54
CA ASP A 237 -26.10 12.84 -8.49
C ASP A 237 -26.94 11.74 -7.85
N LEU A 238 -27.17 11.80 -6.54
CA LEU A 238 -27.89 10.78 -5.78
C LEU A 238 -29.39 11.05 -5.78
N ASP A 239 -30.15 9.98 -5.97
CA ASP A 239 -31.57 9.95 -5.68
C ASP A 239 -31.80 9.47 -4.24
N PHE A 240 -31.80 10.40 -3.30
CA PHE A 240 -32.01 10.09 -1.90
C PHE A 240 -33.37 9.43 -1.64
N ALA A 241 -34.41 9.81 -2.42
CA ALA A 241 -35.75 9.23 -2.28
C ALA A 241 -35.78 7.76 -2.72
N ALA A 242 -34.91 7.37 -3.66
CA ALA A 242 -34.70 5.97 -4.05
C ALA A 242 -33.79 5.20 -3.08
N GLY A 243 -33.38 5.79 -1.97
CA GLY A 243 -32.50 5.17 -0.98
C GLY A 243 -31.01 5.25 -1.35
N GLU A 244 -30.62 6.07 -2.32
CA GLU A 244 -29.21 6.18 -2.68
C GLU A 244 -28.43 6.96 -1.61
N ARG A 245 -27.23 6.46 -1.33
CA ARG A 245 -26.28 7.04 -0.36
C ARG A 245 -24.85 6.91 -0.90
N ILE A 246 -23.94 7.67 -0.30
CA ILE A 246 -22.50 7.49 -0.50
C ILE A 246 -22.01 6.50 0.53
N LEU A 247 -21.46 5.37 0.09
CA LEU A 247 -20.75 4.44 0.96
C LEU A 247 -19.27 4.86 1.06
N VAL A 248 -18.80 4.99 2.30
CA VAL A 248 -17.38 5.15 2.65
C VAL A 248 -16.84 3.79 3.11
N PRO A 249 -16.19 3.01 2.22
CA PRO A 249 -15.69 1.68 2.58
C PRO A 249 -14.33 1.71 3.26
N THR A 250 -13.66 2.85 3.29
CA THR A 250 -12.32 3.02 3.88
C THR A 250 -12.35 3.43 5.34
N PHE A 251 -13.53 3.47 5.93
CA PHE A 251 -13.69 3.72 7.35
C PHE A 251 -12.92 2.68 8.18
N ARG A 252 -12.22 3.12 9.21
CA ARG A 252 -11.46 2.25 10.11
C ARG A 252 -12.17 2.11 11.45
N ILE A 253 -12.42 0.87 11.85
CA ILE A 253 -12.81 0.60 13.22
C ILE A 253 -11.58 0.86 14.11
N PRO A 254 -11.69 1.64 15.21
CA PRO A 254 -10.54 2.11 15.97
C PRO A 254 -9.59 1.01 16.49
N THR A 255 -10.14 -0.18 16.75
CA THR A 255 -9.38 -1.32 17.29
C THR A 255 -8.79 -2.24 16.23
N LEU A 256 -9.11 -2.01 14.95
CA LEU A 256 -8.74 -2.91 13.87
C LEU A 256 -7.91 -2.19 12.80
N ILE A 257 -6.93 -2.91 12.25
CA ILE A 257 -6.17 -2.49 11.09
C ILE A 257 -6.03 -3.64 10.10
N HIS A 258 -6.71 -3.53 8.97
CA HIS A 258 -6.77 -4.53 7.92
C HIS A 258 -7.16 -5.93 8.44
N THR A 259 -7.16 -6.92 7.58
CA THR A 259 -7.61 -8.28 7.93
C THR A 259 -6.74 -8.98 8.97
N ARG A 260 -5.49 -8.57 9.15
CA ARG A 260 -4.60 -9.17 10.15
C ARG A 260 -5.06 -8.94 11.58
N SER A 261 -5.64 -7.78 11.88
CA SER A 261 -6.19 -7.50 13.20
C SER A 261 -7.58 -8.11 13.40
N GLY A 262 -8.29 -8.43 12.33
CA GLY A 262 -9.54 -9.20 12.35
C GLY A 262 -9.39 -10.61 12.93
N ASN A 263 -8.16 -11.14 13.02
CA ASN A 263 -7.85 -12.42 13.66
C ASN A 263 -7.39 -12.26 15.12
N SER A 264 -7.21 -11.04 15.60
CA SER A 264 -6.82 -10.82 16.99
C SER A 264 -8.03 -10.93 17.90
N LYS A 265 -8.06 -11.96 18.72
CA LYS A 265 -9.16 -12.22 19.65
C LYS A 265 -9.46 -11.04 20.57
N TRP A 266 -8.43 -10.44 21.14
CA TRP A 266 -8.56 -9.30 22.05
C TRP A 266 -9.16 -8.06 21.38
N LEU A 267 -8.79 -7.78 20.14
CA LEU A 267 -9.34 -6.66 19.39
C LEU A 267 -10.78 -6.92 18.95
N ASN A 268 -11.09 -8.18 18.61
CA ASN A 268 -12.46 -8.58 18.29
C ASN A 268 -13.39 -8.53 19.52
N GLU A 269 -12.90 -8.85 20.71
CA GLU A 269 -13.68 -8.67 21.95
C GLU A 269 -14.09 -7.22 22.18
N ILE A 270 -13.21 -6.26 21.86
CA ILE A 270 -13.51 -4.83 22.01
C ILE A 270 -14.51 -4.35 20.96
N SER A 271 -14.40 -4.82 19.72
CA SER A 271 -15.20 -4.33 18.59
C SER A 271 -16.42 -5.17 18.28
N HIS A 272 -16.41 -6.46 18.55
CA HIS A 272 -17.43 -7.50 18.38
C HIS A 272 -18.13 -7.60 17.02
N ARG A 273 -18.25 -6.52 16.24
CA ARG A 273 -19.11 -6.46 15.05
C ARG A 273 -18.45 -5.66 13.93
N HIS A 274 -18.91 -5.99 12.73
CA HIS A 274 -18.68 -5.20 11.53
C HIS A 274 -19.99 -4.48 11.16
N PRO A 275 -20.26 -3.28 11.68
CA PRO A 275 -21.50 -2.59 11.43
C PRO A 275 -21.44 -1.68 10.19
N LEU A 276 -22.60 -1.47 9.58
CA LEU A 276 -22.84 -0.29 8.75
C LEU A 276 -23.18 0.89 9.66
N TRP A 277 -22.39 1.94 9.62
CA TRP A 277 -22.75 3.20 10.26
C TRP A 277 -23.79 3.91 9.41
N VAL A 278 -24.92 4.26 10.02
CA VAL A 278 -26.01 4.99 9.37
C VAL A 278 -26.53 6.08 10.30
N HIS A 279 -26.76 7.28 9.74
CA HIS A 279 -27.31 8.37 10.53
C HIS A 279 -28.76 8.05 10.94
N PRO A 280 -29.21 8.41 12.18
CA PRO A 280 -30.56 8.10 12.64
C PRO A 280 -31.66 8.61 11.70
N SER A 281 -31.52 9.80 11.10
CA SER A 281 -32.49 10.32 10.14
C SER A 281 -32.60 9.50 8.85
N ASP A 282 -31.44 9.01 8.33
CA ASP A 282 -31.44 8.13 7.15
C ASP A 282 -32.03 6.77 7.49
N ALA A 283 -31.71 6.25 8.68
CA ALA A 283 -32.26 4.99 9.13
C ALA A 283 -33.79 5.06 9.30
N GLU A 284 -34.31 6.15 9.82
CA GLU A 284 -35.76 6.38 9.95
C GLU A 284 -36.43 6.50 8.58
N GLU A 285 -35.86 7.30 7.66
CA GLU A 285 -36.33 7.44 6.29
C GLU A 285 -36.39 6.12 5.54
N LEU A 286 -35.35 5.29 5.71
CA LEU A 286 -35.20 4.02 5.00
C LEU A 286 -35.85 2.83 5.72
N GLY A 287 -36.46 3.02 6.89
CA GLY A 287 -37.05 1.96 7.69
C GLY A 287 -36.06 0.95 8.27
N ILE A 288 -34.85 1.40 8.59
CA ILE A 288 -33.77 0.57 9.13
C ILE A 288 -33.83 0.61 10.67
N GLU A 289 -33.97 -0.54 11.28
CA GLU A 289 -33.94 -0.67 12.74
C GLU A 289 -32.51 -0.75 13.28
N GLU A 290 -32.34 -0.41 14.55
CA GLU A 290 -31.07 -0.62 15.25
C GLU A 290 -30.69 -2.10 15.27
N ASN A 291 -29.46 -2.41 14.85
CA ASN A 291 -28.98 -3.79 14.62
C ASN A 291 -29.77 -4.60 13.58
N GLY A 292 -30.68 -3.98 12.85
CA GLY A 292 -31.38 -4.59 11.72
C GLY A 292 -30.42 -4.93 10.57
N LEU A 293 -30.78 -5.96 9.80
CA LEU A 293 -30.03 -6.28 8.57
C LEU A 293 -30.37 -5.29 7.45
N VAL A 294 -29.33 -4.86 6.75
CA VAL A 294 -29.40 -3.90 5.66
C VAL A 294 -28.76 -4.48 4.43
N ARG A 295 -29.43 -4.37 3.30
CA ARG A 295 -28.89 -4.68 1.99
C ARG A 295 -28.27 -3.43 1.38
N ILE A 296 -27.01 -3.53 0.99
CA ILE A 296 -26.25 -2.47 0.29
C ILE A 296 -26.05 -2.92 -1.15
N THR A 297 -26.70 -2.23 -2.07
CA THR A 297 -26.71 -2.60 -3.49
C THR A 297 -25.84 -1.64 -4.29
N THR A 298 -24.98 -2.18 -5.13
CA THR A 298 -24.16 -1.47 -6.12
C THR A 298 -24.61 -1.78 -7.55
N ARG A 299 -23.93 -1.28 -8.55
CA ARG A 299 -24.18 -1.60 -9.96
C ARG A 299 -23.90 -3.06 -10.33
N ILE A 300 -23.12 -3.79 -9.53
CA ILE A 300 -22.65 -5.14 -9.86
C ILE A 300 -23.06 -6.20 -8.83
N GLY A 301 -23.79 -5.81 -7.80
CA GLY A 301 -24.23 -6.77 -6.79
C GLY A 301 -24.65 -6.12 -5.49
N HIS A 302 -24.70 -6.89 -4.45
CA HIS A 302 -25.04 -6.40 -3.13
C HIS A 302 -24.35 -7.20 -2.02
N PHE A 303 -24.31 -6.62 -0.84
CA PHE A 303 -23.93 -7.31 0.39
C PHE A 303 -24.90 -7.00 1.52
N VAL A 304 -24.96 -7.86 2.53
CA VAL A 304 -25.85 -7.75 3.67
C VAL A 304 -25.05 -7.57 4.96
N ILE A 305 -25.37 -6.51 5.71
CA ILE A 305 -24.63 -6.10 6.89
C ILE A 305 -25.59 -5.63 8.00
N GLY A 306 -25.17 -5.67 9.26
CA GLY A 306 -25.96 -5.13 10.37
C GLY A 306 -25.83 -3.62 10.51
N ALA A 307 -26.91 -2.91 10.75
CA ALA A 307 -26.89 -1.47 10.96
C ALA A 307 -26.48 -1.07 12.38
N TRP A 308 -25.76 0.03 12.50
CA TRP A 308 -25.55 0.76 13.72
C TRP A 308 -25.96 2.20 13.50
N ARG A 309 -27.02 2.63 14.21
CA ARG A 309 -27.54 3.99 14.11
C ARG A 309 -26.68 4.91 14.98
N THR A 310 -26.04 5.89 14.35
CA THR A 310 -25.12 6.80 15.04
C THR A 310 -25.13 8.20 14.43
N GLU A 311 -25.11 9.23 15.28
CA GLU A 311 -24.90 10.62 14.86
C GLU A 311 -23.44 10.91 14.46
N GLY A 312 -22.53 9.93 14.62
CA GLY A 312 -21.13 10.03 14.24
C GLY A 312 -20.87 10.03 12.72
N ILE A 313 -21.92 9.96 11.91
CA ILE A 313 -21.85 10.03 10.46
C ILE A 313 -22.84 11.08 9.92
N ARG A 314 -22.49 11.71 8.80
CA ARG A 314 -23.35 12.71 8.16
C ARG A 314 -24.56 12.05 7.48
N PRO A 315 -25.77 12.65 7.51
CA PRO A 315 -26.89 12.23 6.67
C PRO A 315 -26.49 12.16 5.18
N GLY A 316 -27.01 11.18 4.46
CA GLY A 316 -26.69 10.91 3.07
C GLY A 316 -25.42 10.08 2.85
N VAL A 317 -24.71 9.75 3.93
CA VAL A 317 -23.47 8.94 3.90
C VAL A 317 -23.62 7.74 4.82
N VAL A 318 -23.16 6.59 4.35
CA VAL A 318 -23.03 5.38 5.16
C VAL A 318 -21.59 4.90 5.14
N ALA A 319 -21.15 4.19 6.19
CA ALA A 319 -19.77 3.71 6.26
C ALA A 319 -19.70 2.26 6.75
N ALA A 320 -18.85 1.49 6.12
CA ALA A 320 -18.52 0.14 6.56
C ALA A 320 -17.00 -0.06 6.51
N SER A 321 -16.44 -0.72 7.52
CA SER A 321 -15.00 -0.93 7.60
C SER A 321 -14.51 -1.95 6.58
N HIS A 322 -13.37 -1.68 5.95
CA HIS A 322 -12.70 -2.63 5.05
C HIS A 322 -11.85 -3.68 5.78
N HIS A 323 -11.82 -3.67 7.10
CA HIS A 323 -10.92 -4.49 7.90
C HIS A 323 -11.39 -5.93 8.10
N MET A 324 -12.68 -6.16 7.92
CA MET A 324 -13.35 -7.42 8.20
C MET A 324 -13.73 -8.13 6.90
N GLY A 325 -14.32 -9.29 7.00
CA GLY A 325 -14.86 -10.05 5.86
C GLY A 325 -14.00 -11.22 5.43
N ARG A 326 -13.14 -11.75 6.31
CA ARG A 326 -12.40 -12.98 6.02
C ARG A 326 -13.33 -14.17 6.07
N TRP A 327 -13.17 -15.04 5.11
CA TRP A 327 -13.93 -16.29 5.00
C TRP A 327 -13.08 -17.36 4.29
N ARG A 328 -13.48 -18.61 4.45
CA ARG A 328 -12.94 -19.75 3.71
C ARG A 328 -14.09 -20.57 3.16
N LEU A 329 -13.82 -21.38 2.14
CA LEU A 329 -14.84 -22.30 1.63
C LEU A 329 -15.19 -23.36 2.67
N ASP A 330 -16.49 -23.70 2.72
CA ASP A 330 -16.99 -24.76 3.59
C ASP A 330 -16.44 -26.14 3.22
N GLU A 331 -16.02 -26.30 1.97
CA GLU A 331 -15.38 -27.51 1.44
C GLU A 331 -13.95 -27.73 1.94
N ASP A 332 -13.26 -26.64 2.38
CA ASP A 332 -11.91 -26.74 2.93
C ASP A 332 -11.94 -27.25 4.38
N LYS A 333 -12.01 -28.58 4.49
CA LYS A 333 -12.06 -29.27 5.78
C LYS A 333 -10.70 -29.47 6.44
N ALA A 334 -9.61 -29.04 5.80
CA ALA A 334 -8.28 -29.44 6.23
C ALA A 334 -7.81 -28.80 7.54
N ARG A 335 -8.39 -27.66 7.95
CA ARG A 335 -8.05 -26.99 9.22
C ARG A 335 -9.20 -26.13 9.72
N SER A 336 -9.50 -26.24 11.03
CA SER A 336 -10.36 -25.28 11.70
C SER A 336 -9.57 -24.01 12.03
N TRP A 337 -9.76 -22.98 11.25
CA TRP A 337 -9.23 -21.64 11.53
C TRP A 337 -10.40 -20.74 11.92
N GLY A 338 -10.16 -19.77 12.77
CA GLY A 338 -11.17 -18.79 13.19
C GLY A 338 -11.67 -17.84 12.09
N ALA A 339 -11.70 -18.27 10.85
CA ALA A 339 -12.33 -17.55 9.75
C ALA A 339 -13.77 -18.04 9.57
N GLY A 340 -14.69 -17.12 9.21
CA GLY A 340 -16.05 -17.51 8.83
C GLY A 340 -16.01 -18.47 7.66
N ARG A 341 -16.81 -19.53 7.74
CA ARG A 341 -17.03 -20.44 6.62
C ARG A 341 -18.03 -19.81 5.64
N ALA A 342 -17.81 -20.00 4.35
CA ALA A 342 -18.71 -19.57 3.31
C ALA A 342 -18.83 -20.62 2.21
N SER A 343 -20.01 -20.72 1.62
CA SER A 343 -20.24 -21.41 0.35
C SER A 343 -20.29 -20.40 -0.77
N ILE A 344 -19.86 -20.81 -1.97
CA ILE A 344 -20.01 -20.05 -3.19
C ILE A 344 -20.80 -20.87 -4.17
N ASP A 345 -21.91 -20.32 -4.65
CA ASP A 345 -22.77 -20.93 -5.67
C ASP A 345 -23.20 -19.90 -6.71
N ARG A 346 -23.95 -20.35 -7.71
CA ARG A 346 -24.64 -19.47 -8.66
C ARG A 346 -26.13 -19.50 -8.39
N ASP A 347 -26.74 -18.31 -8.42
CA ASP A 347 -28.19 -18.21 -8.37
C ASP A 347 -28.84 -18.49 -9.75
N ASP A 348 -30.17 -18.47 -9.80
CA ASP A 348 -30.93 -18.75 -11.02
C ASP A 348 -30.69 -17.69 -12.12
N GLU A 349 -30.27 -16.50 -11.77
CA GLU A 349 -29.89 -15.42 -12.68
C GLU A 349 -28.42 -15.51 -13.13
N GLY A 350 -27.68 -16.49 -12.65
CA GLY A 350 -26.27 -16.72 -13.03
C GLY A 350 -25.25 -15.87 -12.27
N ARG A 351 -25.68 -15.12 -11.26
CA ARG A 351 -24.79 -14.31 -10.42
C ARG A 351 -24.07 -15.19 -9.42
N TRP A 352 -22.86 -14.81 -9.04
CA TRP A 352 -22.12 -15.48 -7.98
C TRP A 352 -22.63 -15.04 -6.61
N ARG A 353 -22.94 -16.02 -5.76
CA ARG A 353 -23.45 -15.80 -4.42
C ARG A 353 -22.51 -16.44 -3.39
N LEU A 354 -21.97 -15.62 -2.50
CA LEU A 354 -21.24 -16.06 -1.32
C LEU A 354 -22.18 -15.99 -0.14
N ARG A 355 -22.41 -17.14 0.50
CA ARG A 355 -23.22 -17.25 1.71
C ARG A 355 -22.37 -17.70 2.87
N ARG A 356 -22.49 -17.00 3.98
CA ARG A 356 -21.86 -17.39 5.22
C ARG A 356 -22.54 -18.65 5.78
N ALA A 357 -21.74 -19.66 6.07
CA ALA A 357 -22.24 -20.85 6.79
C ALA A 357 -22.58 -20.47 8.24
N SER A 358 -23.63 -21.08 8.78
CA SER A 358 -24.03 -20.88 10.16
C SER A 358 -22.99 -21.50 11.11
N GLY A 359 -22.70 -20.79 12.19
CA GLY A 359 -21.76 -21.22 13.23
C GLY A 359 -20.30 -20.89 12.90
N GLN A 360 -19.52 -20.76 13.95
CA GLN A 360 -18.08 -20.63 13.90
C GLN A 360 -17.46 -21.82 14.60
N GLU A 361 -16.40 -22.34 14.01
CA GLU A 361 -15.58 -23.34 14.68
C GLU A 361 -14.54 -22.66 15.55
N PRO A 362 -14.18 -23.26 16.69
CA PRO A 362 -13.15 -22.74 17.55
C PRO A 362 -11.82 -22.63 16.77
N TYR A 363 -11.08 -21.62 17.08
CA TYR A 363 -9.75 -21.44 16.54
C TYR A 363 -8.78 -22.39 17.25
N GLU A 364 -8.18 -23.33 16.52
CA GLU A 364 -7.12 -24.17 17.06
C GLU A 364 -5.85 -23.37 17.27
N SER A 365 -5.39 -23.29 18.51
CA SER A 365 -4.17 -22.59 18.89
C SER A 365 -3.57 -23.25 20.13
N SER A 366 -2.25 -23.17 20.26
CA SER A 366 -1.55 -23.54 21.49
C SER A 366 -1.78 -22.53 22.64
N ASP A 367 -2.37 -21.39 22.35
CA ASP A 367 -2.76 -20.41 23.37
C ASP A 367 -4.03 -20.88 24.08
N MET A 368 -3.91 -21.16 25.39
CA MET A 368 -5.00 -21.66 26.23
C MET A 368 -6.23 -20.76 26.28
N ASP A 369 -6.07 -19.46 26.02
CA ASP A 369 -7.19 -18.52 26.02
C ASP A 369 -7.93 -18.49 24.69
N THR A 370 -7.37 -19.01 23.61
CA THR A 370 -8.00 -19.02 22.29
C THR A 370 -9.26 -19.88 22.27
N ASP A 371 -9.28 -21.00 23.01
CA ASP A 371 -10.42 -21.86 23.10
C ASP A 371 -11.64 -21.25 23.83
N ARG A 372 -11.42 -20.19 24.59
CA ARG A 372 -12.46 -19.49 25.36
C ARG A 372 -13.13 -18.37 24.58
N ILE A 373 -12.52 -17.92 23.49
CA ILE A 373 -13.00 -16.76 22.74
C ILE A 373 -13.45 -17.19 21.38
N TRP A 374 -14.75 -17.05 21.18
CA TRP A 374 -15.43 -17.32 19.92
C TRP A 374 -15.59 -16.00 19.16
N TRP A 375 -15.14 -15.96 17.93
CA TRP A 375 -15.47 -14.85 17.08
C TRP A 375 -16.90 -14.98 16.58
N SER A 376 -17.75 -14.12 17.08
CA SER A 376 -19.15 -14.07 16.67
C SER A 376 -19.36 -13.47 15.29
N ASP A 377 -18.36 -12.73 14.80
CA ASP A 377 -18.46 -11.99 13.56
C ASP A 377 -17.10 -11.91 12.83
N THR A 378 -17.07 -12.42 11.60
CA THR A 378 -15.91 -12.29 10.69
C THR A 378 -16.07 -11.13 9.73
N GLY A 379 -17.18 -10.38 9.81
CA GLY A 379 -17.51 -9.26 8.96
C GLY A 379 -18.01 -9.65 7.57
N VAL A 380 -18.11 -8.65 6.71
CA VAL A 380 -18.63 -8.75 5.35
C VAL A 380 -17.56 -8.38 4.35
N HIS A 381 -17.37 -9.19 3.32
CA HIS A 381 -16.42 -8.93 2.24
C HIS A 381 -17.02 -7.99 1.19
N GLN A 382 -17.25 -6.75 1.57
CA GLN A 382 -17.92 -5.75 0.73
C GLN A 382 -17.22 -5.45 -0.60
N ASN A 383 -15.88 -5.56 -0.66
CA ASN A 383 -15.10 -5.20 -1.84
C ASN A 383 -15.47 -6.01 -3.09
N LEU A 384 -16.01 -7.21 -2.93
CA LEU A 384 -16.47 -8.03 -4.06
C LEU A 384 -17.62 -7.39 -4.85
N THR A 385 -18.37 -6.48 -4.23
CA THR A 385 -19.51 -5.80 -4.84
C THR A 385 -19.15 -4.45 -5.46
N PHE A 386 -17.89 -4.03 -5.40
CA PHE A 386 -17.48 -2.73 -5.91
C PHE A 386 -17.06 -2.82 -7.39
N PRO A 387 -17.69 -2.03 -8.26
CA PRO A 387 -17.29 -1.97 -9.65
C PRO A 387 -15.89 -1.37 -9.81
N VAL A 388 -15.14 -1.83 -10.79
CA VAL A 388 -13.80 -1.29 -11.10
C VAL A 388 -13.97 0.00 -11.89
N GLN A 389 -13.80 1.12 -11.20
CA GLN A 389 -13.98 2.49 -11.73
C GLN A 389 -12.83 3.39 -11.29
N PRO A 390 -11.59 3.14 -11.77
CA PRO A 390 -10.45 3.98 -11.41
C PRO A 390 -10.60 5.38 -11.98
N ASP A 391 -9.96 6.37 -11.39
CA ASP A 391 -9.91 7.72 -11.95
C ASP A 391 -9.33 7.69 -13.37
N PRO A 392 -10.02 8.25 -14.38
CA PRO A 392 -9.60 8.13 -15.78
C PRO A 392 -8.27 8.83 -16.08
N VAL A 393 -7.88 9.80 -15.28
CA VAL A 393 -6.65 10.59 -15.45
C VAL A 393 -5.48 9.95 -14.73
N SER A 394 -5.64 9.68 -13.45
CA SER A 394 -4.55 9.18 -12.58
C SER A 394 -4.49 7.66 -12.47
N GLY A 395 -5.56 6.96 -12.81
CA GLY A 395 -5.70 5.52 -12.54
C GLY A 395 -5.93 5.19 -11.06
N MET A 396 -6.09 6.20 -10.21
CA MET A 396 -6.35 6.02 -8.79
C MET A 396 -7.68 5.30 -8.57
N HIS A 397 -7.68 4.39 -7.61
CA HIS A 397 -8.91 3.72 -7.21
C HIS A 397 -9.90 4.72 -6.59
N CYS A 398 -11.17 4.62 -6.97
CA CYS A 398 -12.24 5.38 -6.32
C CYS A 398 -12.68 4.66 -5.04
N TRP A 399 -12.40 5.28 -3.92
CA TRP A 399 -12.74 4.74 -2.62
C TRP A 399 -14.23 4.86 -2.27
N LEU A 400 -14.89 5.92 -2.74
CA LEU A 400 -16.31 6.14 -2.47
C LEU A 400 -17.16 5.35 -3.47
N GLN A 401 -18.30 4.81 -2.98
CA GLN A 401 -19.25 4.08 -3.82
C GLN A 401 -20.62 4.72 -3.76
N ARG A 402 -21.31 4.78 -4.90
CA ARG A 402 -22.74 5.06 -4.96
C ARG A 402 -23.48 3.76 -4.71
N VAL A 403 -24.33 3.73 -3.71
CA VAL A 403 -25.05 2.52 -3.30
C VAL A 403 -26.51 2.84 -3.04
N THR A 404 -27.39 1.85 -3.22
CA THR A 404 -28.74 1.90 -2.67
C THR A 404 -28.77 1.14 -1.37
N VAL A 405 -29.37 1.75 -0.35
CA VAL A 405 -29.44 1.25 1.02
C VAL A 405 -30.91 0.97 1.36
N GLY A 406 -31.18 -0.22 1.88
CA GLY A 406 -32.53 -0.57 2.31
C GLY A 406 -32.53 -1.73 3.30
N PRO A 407 -33.67 -2.02 3.94
CA PRO A 407 -33.80 -3.23 4.76
C PRO A 407 -33.44 -4.48 3.97
N ALA A 408 -32.89 -5.47 4.66
CA ALA A 408 -32.63 -6.77 4.07
C ALA A 408 -33.91 -7.47 3.64
N GLU A 409 -33.84 -8.29 2.60
CA GLU A 409 -34.96 -9.12 2.14
C GLU A 409 -35.09 -10.39 2.99
N ALA A 410 -36.18 -11.10 2.81
CA ALA A 410 -36.52 -12.23 3.70
C ALA A 410 -35.52 -13.40 3.64
N ASP A 411 -34.83 -13.57 2.53
CA ASP A 411 -33.83 -14.63 2.31
C ASP A 411 -32.38 -14.15 2.51
N ASP A 412 -32.21 -12.89 2.90
CA ASP A 412 -30.89 -12.34 3.21
C ASP A 412 -30.39 -12.81 4.58
N SER A 413 -29.10 -13.07 4.64
CA SER A 413 -28.39 -13.38 5.88
C SER A 413 -27.17 -12.46 6.05
N TYR A 414 -26.81 -12.17 7.29
CA TYR A 414 -25.62 -11.39 7.58
C TYR A 414 -24.38 -12.00 6.93
N GLY A 415 -23.63 -11.19 6.19
CA GLY A 415 -22.42 -11.60 5.50
C GLY A 415 -22.63 -12.10 4.07
N ASP A 416 -23.88 -12.21 3.61
CA ASP A 416 -24.16 -12.54 2.22
C ASP A 416 -23.55 -11.52 1.28
N VAL A 417 -22.98 -11.99 0.18
CA VAL A 417 -22.44 -11.19 -0.93
C VAL A 417 -22.92 -11.81 -2.23
N VAL A 418 -23.51 -11.01 -3.10
CA VAL A 418 -23.94 -11.41 -4.45
C VAL A 418 -23.25 -10.54 -5.46
N VAL A 419 -22.65 -11.15 -6.48
CA VAL A 419 -21.91 -10.46 -7.54
C VAL A 419 -22.35 -10.94 -8.92
N ASP A 420 -22.71 -9.99 -9.76
CA ASP A 420 -22.92 -10.18 -11.19
C ASP A 420 -21.61 -9.87 -11.92
N THR A 421 -20.94 -10.93 -12.39
CA THR A 421 -19.66 -10.80 -13.09
C THR A 421 -19.83 -10.23 -14.50
N ASP A 422 -20.96 -10.42 -15.13
CA ASP A 422 -21.23 -9.86 -16.47
C ASP A 422 -21.48 -8.36 -16.37
N ALA A 423 -22.25 -7.93 -15.36
CA ALA A 423 -22.44 -6.51 -15.04
C ALA A 423 -21.09 -5.86 -14.64
N SER A 424 -20.24 -6.56 -13.87
CA SER A 424 -18.91 -6.08 -13.53
C SER A 424 -18.04 -5.84 -14.76
N HIS A 425 -18.05 -6.78 -15.69
CA HIS A 425 -17.32 -6.66 -16.96
C HIS A 425 -17.85 -5.51 -17.81
N ALA A 426 -19.16 -5.37 -17.91
CA ALA A 426 -19.80 -4.27 -18.66
C ALA A 426 -19.43 -2.89 -18.09
N VAL A 427 -19.39 -2.75 -16.76
CA VAL A 427 -18.94 -1.50 -16.10
C VAL A 427 -17.47 -1.22 -16.40
N PHE A 428 -16.62 -2.23 -16.36
CA PHE A 428 -15.21 -2.07 -16.71
C PHE A 428 -15.02 -1.63 -18.16
N GLU A 429 -15.74 -2.24 -19.11
CA GLU A 429 -15.69 -1.84 -20.52
C GLU A 429 -16.22 -0.41 -20.73
N GLU A 430 -17.30 -0.03 -20.08
CA GLU A 430 -17.80 1.37 -20.10
C GLU A 430 -16.71 2.33 -19.62
N TRP A 431 -16.01 1.94 -18.58
CA TRP A 431 -14.96 2.76 -17.98
C TRP A 431 -13.74 2.88 -18.90
N MET A 432 -13.31 1.78 -19.51
CA MET A 432 -12.20 1.77 -20.46
C MET A 432 -12.44 2.70 -21.66
N ARG A 433 -13.68 2.90 -22.08
CA ARG A 433 -14.02 3.85 -23.15
C ARG A 433 -13.77 5.31 -22.77
N LYS A 434 -13.69 5.63 -21.49
CA LYS A 434 -13.36 6.98 -20.99
C LYS A 434 -11.86 7.25 -20.98
N THR A 435 -11.03 6.23 -21.11
CA THR A 435 -9.58 6.38 -21.14
C THR A 435 -9.12 6.92 -22.50
N ARG A 436 -8.00 7.65 -22.48
CA ARG A 436 -7.34 8.14 -23.69
C ARG A 436 -5.97 7.47 -23.82
N PRO A 437 -5.51 7.17 -25.05
CA PRO A 437 -4.14 6.71 -25.26
C PRO A 437 -3.14 7.72 -24.69
N GLY A 438 -2.08 7.22 -24.08
CA GLY A 438 -0.95 8.04 -23.64
C GLY A 438 0.13 8.14 -24.73
N PRO A 439 1.13 9.01 -24.55
CA PRO A 439 2.21 9.21 -25.52
C PRO A 439 3.25 8.09 -25.52
N GLY A 440 3.22 7.19 -24.54
CA GLY A 440 4.20 6.12 -24.41
C GLY A 440 4.01 4.97 -25.39
N PRO A 441 4.94 4.01 -25.43
CA PRO A 441 4.87 2.83 -26.27
C PRO A 441 3.56 2.05 -26.03
N GLY A 442 2.88 1.68 -27.13
CA GLY A 442 1.59 1.01 -27.05
C GLY A 442 0.44 1.88 -26.53
N GLY A 443 0.58 3.21 -26.55
CA GLY A 443 -0.42 4.15 -26.03
C GLY A 443 -0.49 4.19 -24.50
N LEU A 444 0.53 3.70 -23.81
CA LEU A 444 0.59 3.72 -22.34
C LEU A 444 0.92 5.12 -21.82
N ARG A 445 0.24 5.54 -20.77
CA ARG A 445 0.53 6.75 -20.01
C ARG A 445 1.64 6.48 -19.01
N ARG A 446 2.86 6.31 -19.49
CA ARG A 446 4.02 6.21 -18.62
C ARG A 446 4.72 7.56 -18.59
N PRO A 447 5.13 8.04 -17.43
CA PRO A 447 6.12 9.09 -17.37
C PRO A 447 7.36 8.61 -18.13
N LEU A 448 7.79 9.35 -19.13
CA LEU A 448 8.98 8.99 -19.91
C LEU A 448 10.27 9.04 -19.07
N TRP A 449 10.21 9.77 -17.96
CA TRP A 449 11.27 9.90 -16.96
C TRP A 449 11.18 8.89 -15.81
N PHE A 450 10.36 7.83 -15.92
CA PHE A 450 10.38 6.76 -14.93
C PHE A 450 11.70 6.00 -15.03
N ALA A 451 12.67 6.41 -14.23
CA ALA A 451 13.93 5.71 -14.11
C ALA A 451 13.67 4.31 -13.54
N ARG A 452 14.02 3.30 -14.27
CA ARG A 452 14.16 1.97 -13.69
C ARG A 452 15.39 1.99 -12.79
N PRO A 453 15.29 1.68 -11.51
CA PRO A 453 16.43 1.72 -10.60
C PRO A 453 17.54 0.72 -11.00
N VAL A 454 17.19 -0.32 -11.75
CA VAL A 454 18.12 -1.32 -12.27
C VAL A 454 17.77 -1.61 -13.72
N LYS A 455 18.76 -1.51 -14.62
CA LYS A 455 18.63 -2.03 -15.97
C LYS A 455 18.98 -3.52 -15.91
N PRO A 456 18.02 -4.45 -16.09
CA PRO A 456 18.32 -5.87 -16.02
C PRO A 456 19.34 -6.23 -17.09
N ARG A 457 20.27 -7.12 -16.77
CA ARG A 457 21.19 -7.67 -17.78
C ARG A 457 20.37 -8.31 -18.91
N ALA A 458 20.90 -8.29 -20.13
CA ALA A 458 20.23 -8.91 -21.29
C ALA A 458 19.86 -10.39 -21.07
N THR A 459 20.61 -11.07 -20.19
CA THR A 459 20.39 -12.45 -19.78
C THR A 459 19.25 -12.64 -18.78
N ALA A 460 18.79 -11.57 -18.09
CA ALA A 460 17.74 -11.65 -17.08
C ALA A 460 16.38 -12.15 -17.61
N TYR A 461 16.19 -12.13 -18.92
CA TYR A 461 14.96 -12.59 -19.59
C TYR A 461 15.14 -13.88 -20.38
N ARG A 462 16.28 -14.54 -20.24
CA ARG A 462 16.53 -15.83 -20.93
C ARG A 462 16.18 -16.97 -19.99
N TYR A 463 15.11 -17.69 -20.32
CA TYR A 463 14.80 -18.98 -19.71
C TYR A 463 15.59 -20.09 -20.40
N GLY A 464 16.34 -20.85 -19.63
CA GLY A 464 16.94 -22.11 -20.08
C GLY A 464 17.98 -21.92 -21.21
N GLY A 465 19.10 -21.36 -20.88
CA GLY A 465 20.31 -21.46 -21.71
C GLY A 465 21.22 -22.53 -21.15
#